data_24fb88847aeca3e2c85684a707a1ed87
#
_entry.id   24fb88847aeca3e2c85684a707a1ed87
#
_cell.length_a   1.000
_cell.length_b   1.000
_cell.length_c   1.000
_cell.angle_alpha   90.00
_cell.angle_beta   90.00
_cell.angle_gamma   90.00
#
_symmetry.space_group_name_H-M   'P 1'
#
loop_
_entity.id
_entity.type
_entity.pdbx_description
1 polymer ?
#
loop_
_entity_poly.entity_id
_entity_poly.type
_entity_poly.pdbx_seq_one_letter_code
_entity_poly.pdbx_strand_id
1 'polypeptide(L)'
;MEWFRSVILRSLGDTLDLLKDDENYIHMKLPINKISREFEENLEEKTNNTKKKIKIRNATKSDANNFIRLHKTIWSSTTMPYKPFSKEIVENLIEDPNIIFLIANVNDKDVGFAIIHYAGKHNQIGIITALGIISEFQRKGFGTKLGLEIWKYFKKKGLEELNCRVSKDNTKAYLFIKSLGFEEFDDYLG
;
A
#
# COMPACT_ATOMS: atom_id res chain seq x y z
N MET A 1 -23.80 5.72 5.54
CA MET A 1 -22.55 5.40 4.80
C MET A 1 -21.33 6.16 5.33
N GLU A 2 -21.41 7.42 5.71
CA GLU A 2 -20.29 8.19 6.29
C GLU A 2 -19.77 7.65 7.62
N TRP A 3 -20.67 7.22 8.53
CA TRP A 3 -20.27 6.62 9.80
C TRP A 3 -19.43 5.35 9.61
N PHE A 4 -19.80 4.53 8.63
CA PHE A 4 -19.09 3.29 8.29
C PHE A 4 -17.68 3.57 7.74
N ARG A 5 -17.55 4.57 6.86
CA ARG A 5 -16.25 5.07 6.38
C ARG A 5 -15.37 5.54 7.54
N SER A 6 -15.93 6.30 8.49
CA SER A 6 -15.15 6.81 9.63
C SER A 6 -14.64 5.70 10.57
N VAL A 7 -15.40 4.62 10.73
CA VAL A 7 -15.00 3.47 11.57
C VAL A 7 -13.89 2.66 10.89
N ILE A 8 -14.02 2.42 9.58
CA ILE A 8 -13.02 1.69 8.80
C ILE A 8 -11.72 2.48 8.74
N LEU A 9 -11.79 3.77 8.46
CA LEU A 9 -10.62 4.63 8.40
C LEU A 9 -9.93 4.75 9.77
N ARG A 10 -10.69 4.78 10.87
CA ARG A 10 -10.12 4.69 12.23
C ARG A 10 -9.44 3.36 12.52
N SER A 11 -9.95 2.25 12.00
CA SER A 11 -9.36 0.92 12.22
C SER A 11 -8.12 0.66 11.37
N LEU A 12 -7.96 1.36 10.24
CA LEU A 12 -6.74 1.36 9.43
C LEU A 12 -5.61 2.20 10.06
N GLY A 13 -5.85 2.77 11.26
CA GLY A 13 -4.93 3.67 11.94
C GLY A 13 -4.97 5.05 11.31
N ASP A 14 -5.91 5.86 11.82
CA ASP A 14 -6.01 7.31 11.60
C ASP A 14 -5.78 7.81 10.17
N THR A 15 -6.28 7.08 9.17
CA THR A 15 -6.21 7.52 7.77
C THR A 15 -7.06 8.78 7.50
N LEU A 16 -7.96 9.17 8.42
CA LEU A 16 -8.54 10.52 8.44
C LEU A 16 -7.57 11.56 9.01
N ASP A 17 -6.57 11.14 9.77
CA ASP A 17 -5.45 11.98 10.18
C ASP A 17 -4.38 12.12 9.08
N LEU A 18 -4.61 11.60 7.88
CA LEU A 18 -3.83 12.00 6.68
C LEU A 18 -3.93 13.50 6.41
N LEU A 19 -4.90 14.16 7.00
CA LEU A 19 -5.11 15.62 6.91
C LEU A 19 -4.64 16.36 8.15
N LYS A 20 -4.19 15.65 9.21
CA LYS A 20 -3.55 16.28 10.35
C LYS A 20 -2.04 16.14 10.21
N ASP A 21 -1.36 17.26 10.37
CA ASP A 21 0.10 17.33 10.43
C ASP A 21 0.57 16.50 11.63
N ASP A 22 0.85 15.21 11.36
CA ASP A 22 1.38 14.33 12.39
C ASP A 22 2.90 14.39 12.29
N GLU A 23 3.51 15.12 13.20
CA GLU A 23 4.97 15.30 13.31
C GLU A 23 5.79 13.99 13.28
N ASN A 24 5.12 12.85 13.49
CA ASN A 24 5.76 11.53 13.49
C ASN A 24 5.80 10.84 12.12
N TYR A 25 5.23 11.46 11.09
CA TYR A 25 5.19 10.88 9.74
C TYR A 25 5.85 11.76 8.70
N ILE A 26 6.37 11.11 7.67
CA ILE A 26 6.85 11.73 6.45
C ILE A 26 5.78 11.51 5.38
N HIS A 27 5.28 12.58 4.79
CA HIS A 27 4.36 12.52 3.66
C HIS A 27 5.14 12.32 2.39
N MET A 28 4.71 11.36 1.56
CA MET A 28 5.39 11.03 0.32
C MET A 28 4.38 10.93 -0.82
N LYS A 29 4.74 11.47 -1.97
CA LYS A 29 3.93 11.46 -3.18
C LYS A 29 4.70 10.96 -4.39
N LEU A 30 3.97 10.39 -5.32
CA LEU A 30 4.45 9.94 -6.60
C LEU A 30 3.52 10.46 -7.70
N PRO A 31 3.85 11.58 -8.36
CA PRO A 31 3.11 12.03 -9.54
C PRO A 31 3.31 11.03 -10.68
N ILE A 32 2.20 10.43 -11.16
CA ILE A 32 2.26 9.34 -12.14
C ILE A 32 2.84 9.78 -13.49
N ASN A 33 2.63 11.04 -13.86
CA ASN A 33 3.15 11.61 -15.11
C ASN A 33 4.67 11.85 -15.11
N LYS A 34 5.31 11.91 -13.93
CA LYS A 34 6.77 12.06 -13.82
C LYS A 34 7.55 10.78 -14.06
N ILE A 35 6.88 9.64 -14.12
CA ILE A 35 7.55 8.37 -14.23
C ILE A 35 7.82 8.04 -15.70
N SER A 36 9.09 8.04 -16.03
CA SER A 36 9.56 7.72 -17.37
C SER A 36 9.44 6.21 -17.64
N ARG A 37 9.33 5.87 -18.92
CA ARG A 37 9.38 4.47 -19.37
C ARG A 37 10.69 3.78 -18.94
N GLU A 38 11.80 4.49 -18.99
CA GLU A 38 13.11 3.99 -18.55
C GLU A 38 13.11 3.62 -17.06
N PHE A 39 12.46 4.42 -16.22
CA PHE A 39 12.33 4.11 -14.79
C PHE A 39 11.48 2.85 -14.56
N GLU A 40 10.37 2.67 -15.31
CA GLU A 40 9.56 1.45 -15.29
C GLU A 40 10.40 0.22 -15.65
N GLU A 41 11.12 0.29 -16.76
CA GLU A 41 11.96 -0.78 -17.28
C GLU A 41 13.08 -1.15 -16.27
N ASN A 42 13.73 -0.18 -15.66
CA ASN A 42 14.73 -0.39 -14.61
C ASN A 42 14.15 -1.10 -13.36
N LEU A 43 12.93 -0.74 -12.95
CA LEU A 43 12.26 -1.42 -11.85
C LEU A 43 11.84 -2.85 -12.23
N GLU A 44 11.40 -3.06 -13.46
CA GLU A 44 11.04 -4.38 -13.99
C GLU A 44 12.26 -5.30 -14.05
N GLU A 45 13.41 -4.82 -14.54
CA GLU A 45 14.65 -5.57 -14.56
C GLU A 45 15.08 -6.03 -13.16
N LYS A 46 14.99 -5.14 -12.17
CA LYS A 46 15.27 -5.48 -10.75
C LYS A 46 14.37 -6.60 -10.23
N THR A 47 13.13 -6.70 -10.75
CA THR A 47 12.17 -7.73 -10.34
C THR A 47 12.31 -9.03 -11.12
N ASN A 48 12.80 -8.98 -12.37
CA ASN A 48 12.95 -10.15 -13.23
C ASN A 48 14.06 -11.12 -12.76
N ASN A 49 15.02 -10.62 -11.99
CA ASN A 49 16.04 -11.44 -11.32
C ASN A 49 15.48 -12.31 -10.18
N THR A 50 14.19 -12.16 -9.86
CA THR A 50 13.54 -12.97 -8.83
C THR A 50 13.17 -14.33 -9.42
N LYS A 51 13.87 -15.40 -9.01
CA LYS A 51 13.64 -16.78 -9.48
C LYS A 51 12.22 -17.30 -9.23
N LYS A 52 11.45 -16.66 -8.33
CA LYS A 52 10.09 -17.05 -7.98
C LYS A 52 9.08 -16.11 -8.63
N LYS A 53 8.11 -16.68 -9.31
CA LYS A 53 7.02 -15.93 -9.93
C LYS A 53 6.06 -15.41 -8.86
N ILE A 54 5.89 -14.09 -8.77
CA ILE A 54 4.86 -13.46 -7.96
C ILE A 54 3.58 -13.34 -8.78
N LYS A 55 2.45 -13.66 -8.16
CA LYS A 55 1.11 -13.36 -8.68
C LYS A 55 0.47 -12.30 -7.79
N ILE A 56 -0.08 -11.26 -8.36
CA ILE A 56 -0.80 -10.22 -7.65
C ILE A 56 -2.25 -10.26 -8.11
N ARG A 57 -3.16 -10.29 -7.16
CA ARG A 57 -4.60 -10.39 -7.40
C ARG A 57 -5.38 -9.51 -6.45
N ASN A 58 -6.61 -9.18 -6.82
CA ASN A 58 -7.53 -8.57 -5.87
C ASN A 58 -7.88 -9.57 -4.76
N ALA A 59 -8.06 -9.04 -3.55
CA ALA A 59 -8.61 -9.80 -2.45
C ALA A 59 -10.09 -10.10 -2.66
N THR A 60 -10.55 -11.19 -2.09
CA THR A 60 -11.96 -11.60 -2.02
C THR A 60 -12.36 -11.80 -0.56
N LYS A 61 -13.64 -11.83 -0.23
CA LYS A 61 -14.11 -12.09 1.15
C LYS A 61 -13.52 -13.38 1.76
N SER A 62 -13.27 -14.39 0.96
CA SER A 62 -12.66 -15.63 1.44
C SER A 62 -11.23 -15.44 1.96
N ASP A 63 -10.57 -14.35 1.59
CA ASP A 63 -9.22 -14.01 2.03
C ASP A 63 -9.18 -13.38 3.43
N ALA A 64 -10.31 -12.95 3.98
CA ALA A 64 -10.34 -12.14 5.20
C ALA A 64 -9.56 -12.77 6.37
N ASN A 65 -9.79 -14.03 6.68
CA ASN A 65 -9.09 -14.73 7.76
C ASN A 65 -7.59 -14.90 7.46
N ASN A 66 -7.25 -15.15 6.21
CA ASN A 66 -5.85 -15.30 5.80
C ASN A 66 -5.12 -13.96 5.85
N PHE A 67 -5.77 -12.90 5.41
CA PHE A 67 -5.24 -11.55 5.52
C PHE A 67 -4.98 -11.14 6.97
N ILE A 68 -5.88 -11.41 7.91
CA ILE A 68 -5.66 -11.09 9.34
C ILE A 68 -4.38 -11.75 9.85
N ARG A 69 -4.14 -13.02 9.51
CA ARG A 69 -2.89 -13.72 9.86
C ARG A 69 -1.66 -13.10 9.19
N LEU A 70 -1.77 -12.80 7.90
CA LEU A 70 -0.71 -12.19 7.11
C LEU A 70 -0.35 -10.80 7.66
N HIS A 71 -1.35 -9.97 7.95
CA HIS A 71 -1.18 -8.66 8.55
C HIS A 71 -0.45 -8.75 9.90
N LYS A 72 -0.91 -9.63 10.79
CA LYS A 72 -0.27 -9.88 12.08
C LYS A 72 1.21 -10.26 11.91
N THR A 73 1.51 -11.18 11.00
CA THR A 73 2.89 -11.65 10.74
C THR A 73 3.78 -10.51 10.26
N ILE A 74 3.28 -9.66 9.36
CA ILE A 74 4.04 -8.53 8.82
C ILE A 74 4.28 -7.48 9.90
N TRP A 75 3.23 -7.07 10.63
CA TRP A 75 3.33 -6.05 11.68
C TRP A 75 4.21 -6.47 12.84
N SER A 76 4.18 -7.74 13.23
CA SER A 76 5.06 -8.27 14.29
C SER A 76 6.55 -8.17 13.97
N SER A 77 6.91 -7.92 12.72
CA SER A 77 8.29 -7.70 12.28
C SER A 77 8.68 -6.22 12.24
N THR A 78 7.78 -5.33 12.62
CA THR A 78 7.99 -3.87 12.67
C THR A 78 8.00 -3.36 14.11
N THR A 79 8.42 -2.13 14.30
CA THR A 79 8.32 -1.42 15.59
C THR A 79 6.96 -0.74 15.79
N MET A 80 6.10 -0.80 14.77
CA MET A 80 4.78 -0.15 14.79
C MET A 80 3.79 -0.91 15.68
N PRO A 81 2.94 -0.21 16.44
CA PRO A 81 1.89 -0.84 17.23
C PRO A 81 0.96 -1.69 16.35
N TYR A 82 0.76 -2.95 16.74
CA TYR A 82 -0.16 -3.83 16.05
C TYR A 82 -1.60 -3.53 16.46
N LYS A 83 -2.43 -3.15 15.51
CA LYS A 83 -3.88 -3.02 15.67
C LYS A 83 -4.57 -4.15 14.89
N PRO A 84 -5.25 -5.11 15.56
CA PRO A 84 -5.91 -6.21 14.88
C PRO A 84 -7.14 -5.75 14.11
N PHE A 85 -7.36 -6.33 12.94
CA PHE A 85 -8.61 -6.21 12.20
C PHE A 85 -9.60 -7.29 12.64
N SER A 86 -10.89 -6.95 12.76
CA SER A 86 -11.94 -7.95 12.78
C SER A 86 -12.20 -8.47 11.36
N LYS A 87 -12.76 -9.69 11.26
CA LYS A 87 -13.13 -10.28 9.98
C LYS A 87 -14.12 -9.39 9.21
N GLU A 88 -15.12 -8.87 9.92
CA GLU A 88 -16.14 -7.98 9.36
C GLU A 88 -15.52 -6.71 8.74
N ILE A 89 -14.57 -6.08 9.44
CA ILE A 89 -13.87 -4.91 8.91
C ILE A 89 -13.13 -5.26 7.62
N VAL A 90 -12.44 -6.38 7.57
CA VAL A 90 -11.70 -6.80 6.36
C VAL A 90 -12.64 -7.09 5.21
N GLU A 91 -13.76 -7.78 5.45
CA GLU A 91 -14.78 -8.06 4.43
C GLU A 91 -15.37 -6.77 3.86
N ASN A 92 -15.63 -5.78 4.72
CA ASN A 92 -16.14 -4.47 4.31
C ASN A 92 -15.11 -3.67 3.49
N LEU A 93 -13.82 -3.72 3.87
CA LEU A 93 -12.73 -3.11 3.08
C LEU A 93 -12.63 -3.72 1.68
N ILE A 94 -12.80 -5.03 1.57
CA ILE A 94 -12.75 -5.75 0.28
C ILE A 94 -13.93 -5.39 -0.62
N GLU A 95 -15.09 -5.08 -0.04
CA GLU A 95 -16.32 -4.72 -0.79
C GLU A 95 -16.44 -3.24 -1.10
N ASP A 96 -15.65 -2.38 -0.46
CA ASP A 96 -15.72 -0.93 -0.72
C ASP A 96 -15.19 -0.62 -2.14
N PRO A 97 -16.01 -0.06 -3.04
CA PRO A 97 -15.61 0.26 -4.40
C PRO A 97 -14.52 1.35 -4.48
N ASN A 98 -14.29 2.09 -3.39
CA ASN A 98 -13.23 3.10 -3.30
C ASN A 98 -11.91 2.52 -2.76
N ILE A 99 -11.86 1.22 -2.48
CA ILE A 99 -10.68 0.54 -1.96
C ILE A 99 -10.21 -0.50 -2.96
N ILE A 100 -8.91 -0.50 -3.21
CA ILE A 100 -8.22 -1.55 -3.93
C ILE A 100 -7.47 -2.36 -2.89
N PHE A 101 -7.81 -3.64 -2.80
CA PHE A 101 -7.17 -4.54 -1.90
C PHE A 101 -6.45 -5.64 -2.69
N LEU A 102 -5.12 -5.59 -2.69
CA LEU A 102 -4.28 -6.52 -3.43
C LEU A 102 -3.60 -7.51 -2.48
N ILE A 103 -3.49 -8.75 -2.94
CA ILE A 103 -2.71 -9.82 -2.29
C ILE A 103 -1.61 -10.28 -3.23
N ALA A 104 -0.39 -10.33 -2.70
CA ALA A 104 0.78 -10.87 -3.37
C ALA A 104 0.99 -12.33 -2.96
N ASN A 105 1.01 -13.23 -3.94
CA ASN A 105 1.14 -14.67 -3.75
C ASN A 105 2.40 -15.20 -4.44
N VAL A 106 3.11 -16.11 -3.79
CA VAL A 106 4.29 -16.80 -4.32
C VAL A 106 4.17 -18.28 -4.01
N ASN A 107 4.10 -19.12 -5.03
CA ASN A 107 3.93 -20.58 -4.89
C ASN A 107 2.76 -20.93 -3.96
N ASP A 108 1.59 -20.36 -4.24
CA ASP A 108 0.33 -20.54 -3.51
C ASP A 108 0.34 -20.12 -2.02
N LYS A 109 1.38 -19.40 -1.59
CA LYS A 109 1.49 -18.77 -0.29
C LYS A 109 1.29 -17.25 -0.43
N ASP A 110 0.36 -16.68 0.33
CA ASP A 110 0.21 -15.23 0.43
C ASP A 110 1.38 -14.65 1.24
N VAL A 111 2.12 -13.73 0.62
CA VAL A 111 3.38 -13.21 1.17
C VAL A 111 3.38 -11.71 1.37
N GLY A 112 2.34 -11.03 0.89
CA GLY A 112 2.22 -9.59 1.04
C GLY A 112 0.84 -9.09 0.62
N PHE A 113 0.61 -7.82 0.89
CA PHE A 113 -0.63 -7.14 0.53
C PHE A 113 -0.40 -5.64 0.33
N ALA A 114 -1.38 -5.00 -0.32
CA ALA A 114 -1.51 -3.56 -0.37
C ALA A 114 -2.99 -3.17 -0.28
N ILE A 115 -3.27 -2.12 0.50
CA ILE A 115 -4.57 -1.50 0.60
C ILE A 115 -4.42 -0.05 0.15
N ILE A 116 -5.20 0.34 -0.84
CA ILE A 116 -5.17 1.67 -1.41
C ILE A 116 -6.58 2.22 -1.46
N HIS A 117 -6.73 3.47 -1.10
CA HIS A 117 -7.99 4.19 -1.10
C HIS A 117 -7.97 5.30 -2.15
N TYR A 118 -9.06 5.47 -2.88
CA TYR A 118 -9.23 6.60 -3.78
C TYR A 118 -9.57 7.88 -3.03
N ALA A 119 -8.93 8.98 -3.40
CA ALA A 119 -9.13 10.30 -2.84
C ALA A 119 -9.14 11.38 -3.93
N GLY A 120 -9.38 12.63 -3.50
CA GLY A 120 -9.50 13.76 -4.42
C GLY A 120 -10.90 13.92 -5.00
N LYS A 121 -11.15 15.10 -5.60
CA LYS A 121 -12.49 15.54 -6.04
C LYS A 121 -13.08 14.62 -7.12
N HIS A 122 -12.24 13.95 -7.91
CA HIS A 122 -12.62 13.04 -8.99
C HIS A 122 -11.94 11.67 -8.86
N ASN A 123 -11.55 11.26 -7.63
CA ASN A 123 -10.81 10.04 -7.37
C ASN A 123 -9.47 9.96 -8.13
N GLN A 124 -8.81 11.09 -8.38
CA GLN A 124 -7.55 11.16 -9.12
C GLN A 124 -6.32 10.85 -8.26
N ILE A 125 -6.48 10.74 -6.95
CA ILE A 125 -5.40 10.44 -6.02
C ILE A 125 -5.59 9.04 -5.45
N GLY A 126 -4.53 8.24 -5.44
CA GLY A 126 -4.49 6.97 -4.72
C GLY A 126 -3.70 7.12 -3.42
N ILE A 127 -4.30 6.78 -2.28
CA ILE A 127 -3.61 6.79 -0.99
C ILE A 127 -3.27 5.37 -0.59
N ILE A 128 -1.99 5.03 -0.55
CA ILE A 128 -1.53 3.75 -0.03
C ILE A 128 -1.62 3.79 1.49
N THR A 129 -2.66 3.13 2.03
CA THR A 129 -2.94 3.11 3.46
C THR A 129 -2.19 2.02 4.21
N ALA A 130 -1.92 0.92 3.52
CA ALA A 130 -1.08 -0.16 4.06
C ALA A 130 -0.42 -0.94 2.92
N LEU A 131 0.84 -1.27 3.12
CA LEU A 131 1.63 -2.12 2.23
C LEU A 131 2.61 -2.93 3.05
N GLY A 132 2.68 -4.23 2.80
CA GLY A 132 3.63 -5.07 3.51
C GLY A 132 3.95 -6.37 2.80
N ILE A 133 5.19 -6.84 3.06
CA ILE A 133 5.70 -8.16 2.62
C ILE A 133 6.28 -8.85 3.85
N ILE A 134 6.00 -10.13 4.05
CA ILE A 134 6.58 -10.91 5.16
C ILE A 134 8.10 -10.93 5.06
N SER A 135 8.77 -10.89 6.20
CA SER A 135 10.24 -10.69 6.31
C SER A 135 11.04 -11.66 5.45
N GLU A 136 10.61 -12.93 5.37
CA GLU A 136 11.24 -13.99 4.57
C GLU A 136 11.32 -13.64 3.06
N PHE A 137 10.38 -12.81 2.57
CA PHE A 137 10.28 -12.40 1.17
C PHE A 137 10.76 -10.96 0.90
N GLN A 138 11.16 -10.23 1.94
CA GLN A 138 11.73 -8.89 1.77
C GLN A 138 13.09 -8.93 1.08
N ARG A 139 13.49 -7.82 0.46
CA ARG A 139 14.76 -7.64 -0.26
C ARG A 139 15.01 -8.66 -1.39
N LYS A 140 13.93 -9.23 -1.94
CA LYS A 140 13.94 -10.18 -3.06
C LYS A 140 13.13 -9.66 -4.26
N GLY A 141 12.89 -8.35 -4.34
CA GLY A 141 12.14 -7.72 -5.43
C GLY A 141 10.60 -7.82 -5.31
N PHE A 142 10.05 -8.58 -4.36
CA PHE A 142 8.60 -8.78 -4.26
C PHE A 142 7.83 -7.49 -3.90
N GLY A 143 8.37 -6.66 -3.01
CA GLY A 143 7.78 -5.35 -2.70
C GLY A 143 7.79 -4.42 -3.92
N THR A 144 8.90 -4.38 -4.65
CA THR A 144 9.02 -3.61 -5.89
C THR A 144 8.02 -4.07 -6.94
N LYS A 145 7.83 -5.39 -7.09
CA LYS A 145 6.83 -5.94 -8.02
C LYS A 145 5.41 -5.55 -7.61
N LEU A 146 5.10 -5.61 -6.31
CA LEU A 146 3.80 -5.16 -5.80
C LEU A 146 3.60 -3.65 -6.07
N GLY A 147 4.61 -2.82 -5.81
CA GLY A 147 4.57 -1.39 -6.14
C GLY A 147 4.34 -1.12 -7.63
N LEU A 148 5.02 -1.85 -8.51
CA LEU A 148 4.84 -1.75 -9.96
C LEU A 148 3.41 -2.12 -10.39
N GLU A 149 2.81 -3.15 -9.82
CA GLU A 149 1.44 -3.56 -10.15
C GLU A 149 0.41 -2.53 -9.65
N ILE A 150 0.62 -1.98 -8.45
CA ILE A 150 -0.18 -0.86 -7.94
C ILE A 150 -0.14 0.28 -8.94
N TRP A 151 1.06 0.67 -9.33
CA TRP A 151 1.25 1.77 -10.24
C TRP A 151 0.65 1.54 -11.63
N LYS A 152 0.91 0.39 -12.28
CA LYS A 152 0.29 0.03 -13.57
C LYS A 152 -1.22 0.09 -13.50
N TYR A 153 -1.79 -0.38 -12.40
CA TYR A 153 -3.23 -0.32 -12.16
C TYR A 153 -3.73 1.13 -12.14
N PHE A 154 -3.07 2.02 -11.39
CA PHE A 154 -3.49 3.40 -11.27
C PHE A 154 -3.27 4.21 -12.54
N LYS A 155 -2.16 4.00 -13.24
CA LYS A 155 -1.91 4.60 -14.55
C LYS A 155 -3.02 4.23 -15.56
N LYS A 156 -3.45 2.97 -15.56
CA LYS A 156 -4.56 2.50 -16.41
C LYS A 156 -5.90 3.14 -16.04
N LYS A 157 -6.10 3.50 -14.78
CA LYS A 157 -7.31 4.19 -14.28
C LYS A 157 -7.27 5.69 -14.46
N GLY A 158 -6.17 6.25 -14.94
CA GLY A 158 -6.03 7.69 -15.17
C GLY A 158 -5.83 8.51 -13.89
N LEU A 159 -5.31 7.88 -12.81
CA LEU A 159 -4.93 8.64 -11.62
C LEU A 159 -3.72 9.52 -11.92
N GLU A 160 -3.64 10.61 -11.19
CA GLU A 160 -2.59 11.62 -11.35
C GLU A 160 -1.46 11.44 -10.36
N GLU A 161 -1.78 10.92 -9.15
CA GLU A 161 -0.84 10.87 -8.05
C GLU A 161 -1.10 9.68 -7.12
N LEU A 162 -0.03 9.13 -6.56
CA LEU A 162 -0.06 8.19 -5.44
C LEU A 162 0.57 8.84 -4.21
N ASN A 163 -0.12 8.77 -3.07
CA ASN A 163 0.34 9.30 -1.79
C ASN A 163 0.47 8.19 -0.76
N CYS A 164 1.37 8.37 0.18
CA CYS A 164 1.47 7.55 1.39
C CYS A 164 2.10 8.34 2.54
N ARG A 165 1.96 7.81 3.76
CA ARG A 165 2.70 8.27 4.94
C ARG A 165 3.64 7.17 5.41
N VAL A 166 4.82 7.58 5.83
CA VAL A 166 5.82 6.67 6.40
C VAL A 166 6.24 7.20 7.77
N SER A 167 6.18 6.37 8.80
CA SER A 167 6.69 6.75 10.12
C SER A 167 8.18 7.11 10.04
N LYS A 168 8.59 8.21 10.69
CA LYS A 168 9.99 8.66 10.78
C LYS A 168 10.90 7.58 11.36
N ASP A 169 10.37 6.74 12.25
CA ASP A 169 11.10 5.62 12.85
C ASP A 169 11.25 4.41 11.91
N ASN A 170 10.52 4.38 10.79
CA ASN A 170 10.55 3.27 9.84
C ASN A 170 11.44 3.56 8.63
N THR A 171 12.75 3.74 8.88
CA THR A 171 13.75 4.01 7.84
C THR A 171 13.72 2.99 6.69
N LYS A 172 13.41 1.72 6.98
CA LYS A 172 13.32 0.68 5.94
C LYS A 172 12.18 0.94 4.97
N ALA A 173 11.00 1.30 5.50
CA ALA A 173 9.85 1.65 4.66
C ALA A 173 10.12 2.93 3.87
N TYR A 174 10.71 3.95 4.51
CA TYR A 174 11.08 5.20 3.86
C TYR A 174 12.00 4.96 2.64
N LEU A 175 13.10 4.25 2.83
CA LEU A 175 14.04 3.94 1.74
C LEU A 175 13.39 3.11 0.64
N PHE A 176 12.51 2.18 1.01
CA PHE A 176 11.76 1.38 0.05
C PHE A 176 10.81 2.25 -0.79
N ILE A 177 9.99 3.08 -0.17
CA ILE A 177 9.04 3.98 -0.86
C ILE A 177 9.80 4.96 -1.75
N LYS A 178 10.91 5.51 -1.26
CA LYS A 178 11.79 6.37 -2.07
C LYS A 178 12.36 5.66 -3.29
N SER A 179 12.73 4.38 -3.16
CA SER A 179 13.21 3.56 -4.29
C SER A 179 12.15 3.27 -5.36
N LEU A 180 10.88 3.45 -5.05
CA LEU A 180 9.76 3.40 -5.98
C LEU A 180 9.48 4.75 -6.68
N GLY A 181 10.30 5.77 -6.43
CA GLY A 181 10.19 7.08 -7.06
C GLY A 181 9.36 8.10 -6.28
N PHE A 182 8.89 7.76 -5.08
CA PHE A 182 8.18 8.73 -4.25
C PHE A 182 9.13 9.81 -3.74
N GLU A 183 8.62 11.03 -3.69
CA GLU A 183 9.28 12.22 -3.17
C GLU A 183 8.58 12.69 -1.89
N GLU A 184 9.35 13.25 -0.96
CA GLU A 184 8.77 13.93 0.21
C GLU A 184 8.02 15.17 -0.24
N PHE A 185 6.93 15.48 0.44
CA PHE A 185 6.24 16.75 0.26
C PHE A 185 5.69 17.25 1.59
N ASP A 186 5.68 18.55 1.75
CA ASP A 186 5.04 19.19 2.88
C ASP A 186 3.56 19.37 2.52
N ASP A 187 2.67 18.76 3.32
CA ASP A 187 1.22 18.89 3.13
C ASP A 187 0.74 20.19 3.77
N TYR A 188 1.12 21.30 3.18
CA TYR A 188 0.55 22.59 3.50
C TYR A 188 -0.75 22.77 2.71
N LEU A 189 -1.75 21.96 3.01
CA LEU A 189 -3.12 22.30 2.64
C LEU A 189 -3.62 23.33 3.65
N GLY A 190 -3.30 24.60 3.35
CA GLY A 190 -3.93 25.75 3.97
C GLY A 190 -5.41 25.85 3.60
#